data_d580e97160cddef4fff74e85cb50853a
#
_entry.id   d580e97160cddef4fff74e85cb50853a
#
_cell.length_a   1.000
_cell.length_b   1.000
_cell.length_c   1.000
_cell.angle_alpha   90.00
_cell.angle_beta   90.00
_cell.angle_gamma   90.00
#
_symmetry.space_group_name_H-M   'P 1'
#
loop_
_entity.id
_entity.type
_entity.pdbx_description
1 polymer ?
#
loop_
_entity_poly.entity_id
_entity_poly.type
_entity_poly.pdbx_seq_one_letter_code
_entity_poly.pdbx_strand_id
1 'polypeptide(L)'
;MSEKKGEVPYLGIIINYDKDKKLDKFSIDTLRDRYLWQEESSPQEAFARAAVYASTFQEETDYAMAQRIYNYASDLWFMFSTPILSNGGTTRGLPISCFLNYVGDSIDELTDHFKENARLASSGGGIGGYWGDVRSDGTSTSSGSKSTGSIPFMKVVDSEMLAFNQGVTRRGSYAAYTDISHPEIEEFMVMRKESGGDVNRKCLNLHNGVNINNAFLRAVETDDDWRLIDPKTKEAVKIIKARELWSKILDARAETGEPYIVNLDNCNDALPQGQKNLGLEIKQSNLCSEITLPTNEERTAVCCLSSVNLEHFDDWSEDKNFIQDLITMLDNVLEHFIDNAIDMNNLGGYNANYERFKKHIKEGKEGFTKAAYSAYRERSIGLGAMGFHSYLQAHNIPFEGIYATGFNHKAFKHIKSSALKASKEIAKDRGEAPDISGSTLRNAHLLAVAPNASSSIICGGTSPSIEPISCLLYTSDAADDETSG
;
A
#
# COMPACT_ATOMS: atom_id res chain seq x y z
N MET A 1 11.03 34.93 12.99
CA MET A 1 9.69 34.53 13.49
C MET A 1 9.80 34.28 14.98
N SER A 2 8.89 34.79 15.82
CA SER A 2 8.87 34.44 17.24
C SER A 2 8.56 32.96 17.37
N GLU A 3 9.38 32.20 18.10
CA GLU A 3 9.08 30.80 18.41
C GLU A 3 7.72 30.70 19.09
N LYS A 4 6.79 29.96 18.49
CA LYS A 4 5.52 29.62 19.12
C LYS A 4 5.82 28.69 20.30
N LYS A 5 5.17 28.88 21.45
CA LYS A 5 5.42 28.11 22.69
C LYS A 5 4.13 27.84 23.43
N GLY A 6 4.14 26.74 24.21
CA GLY A 6 3.05 26.37 25.08
C GLY A 6 1.81 25.82 24.39
N GLU A 7 0.76 25.67 25.16
CA GLU A 7 -0.52 25.15 24.72
C GLU A 7 -1.42 26.22 24.14
N VAL A 8 -2.03 25.94 23.01
CA VAL A 8 -2.99 26.84 22.34
C VAL A 8 -4.13 26.08 21.71
N PRO A 9 -5.33 26.65 21.60
CA PRO A 9 -6.41 26.10 20.81
C PRO A 9 -6.08 26.16 19.32
N TYR A 10 -6.30 25.05 18.58
CA TYR A 10 -6.13 24.98 17.14
C TYR A 10 -7.08 23.95 16.56
N LEU A 11 -7.88 24.32 15.55
CA LEU A 11 -8.87 23.46 14.88
C LEU A 11 -9.83 22.70 15.83
N GLY A 12 -10.19 23.30 16.98
CA GLY A 12 -11.11 22.69 17.95
C GLY A 12 -10.47 21.76 18.97
N ILE A 13 -9.14 21.59 18.96
CA ILE A 13 -8.36 20.84 19.95
C ILE A 13 -7.26 21.73 20.57
N ILE A 14 -6.59 21.22 21.58
CA ILE A 14 -5.44 21.90 22.21
C ILE A 14 -4.15 21.28 21.68
N ILE A 15 -3.28 22.10 21.09
CA ILE A 15 -1.94 21.69 20.65
C ILE A 15 -0.87 22.30 21.56
N ASN A 16 0.29 21.64 21.62
CA ASN A 16 1.42 22.09 22.42
C ASN A 16 2.68 22.21 21.58
N TYR A 17 3.09 23.44 21.24
CA TYR A 17 4.28 23.73 20.45
C TYR A 17 5.60 23.28 21.12
N ASP A 18 5.64 23.13 22.46
CA ASP A 18 6.84 22.65 23.13
C ASP A 18 7.20 21.19 22.79
N LYS A 19 6.24 20.43 22.24
CA LYS A 19 6.46 19.05 21.77
C LYS A 19 7.30 18.99 20.49
N ASP A 20 7.49 20.07 19.74
CA ASP A 20 8.46 20.15 18.64
C ASP A 20 9.90 19.79 19.09
N LYS A 21 10.22 20.00 20.38
CA LYS A 21 11.52 19.63 20.96
C LYS A 21 11.79 18.12 21.01
N LYS A 22 10.77 17.29 20.85
CA LYS A 22 10.90 15.82 20.71
C LYS A 22 11.44 15.40 19.34
N LEU A 23 11.38 16.28 18.35
CA LEU A 23 11.83 16.04 17.00
C LEU A 23 13.24 16.61 16.81
N ASP A 24 14.07 15.87 16.11
CA ASP A 24 15.38 16.37 15.70
C ASP A 24 15.26 17.36 14.52
N LYS A 25 16.38 17.96 14.16
CA LYS A 25 16.41 18.94 13.08
C LYS A 25 15.98 18.33 11.74
N PHE A 26 16.42 17.11 11.45
CA PHE A 26 16.11 16.45 10.18
C PHE A 26 14.62 16.12 10.06
N SER A 27 14.00 15.63 11.14
CA SER A 27 12.55 15.41 11.23
C SER A 27 11.77 16.71 10.99
N ILE A 28 12.18 17.81 11.65
CA ILE A 28 11.52 19.13 11.49
C ILE A 28 11.67 19.65 10.06
N ASP A 29 12.86 19.55 9.48
CA ASP A 29 13.11 20.04 8.11
C ASP A 29 12.31 19.20 7.09
N THR A 30 12.25 17.88 7.27
CA THR A 30 11.42 16.98 6.46
C THR A 30 9.93 17.32 6.56
N LEU A 31 9.42 17.57 7.79
CA LEU A 31 8.03 17.96 7.99
C LEU A 31 7.69 19.29 7.31
N ARG A 32 8.60 20.27 7.40
CA ARG A 32 8.43 21.58 6.74
C ARG A 32 8.43 21.47 5.22
N ASP A 33 9.30 20.67 4.67
CA ASP A 33 9.46 20.53 3.21
C ASP A 33 8.26 19.82 2.56
N ARG A 34 7.74 18.77 3.19
CA ARG A 34 6.80 17.85 2.53
C ARG A 34 5.38 17.86 3.10
N TYR A 35 5.18 18.20 4.39
CA TYR A 35 3.92 17.93 5.09
C TYR A 35 3.13 19.15 5.52
N LEU A 36 3.79 20.28 5.79
CA LEU A 36 3.09 21.48 6.21
C LEU A 36 2.21 22.04 5.07
N TRP A 37 1.08 22.63 5.43
CA TRP A 37 0.11 23.18 4.50
C TRP A 37 -0.13 24.66 4.73
N GLN A 38 0.01 25.48 3.68
CA GLN A 38 -0.26 26.94 3.68
C GLN A 38 0.40 27.67 4.86
N GLU A 39 -0.40 28.15 5.82
CA GLU A 39 0.02 28.95 6.96
C GLU A 39 0.63 28.12 8.11
N GLU A 40 0.66 26.80 7.98
CA GLU A 40 1.28 25.93 9.01
C GLU A 40 2.77 26.22 9.11
N SER A 41 3.27 26.32 10.34
CA SER A 41 4.66 26.67 10.64
C SER A 41 5.33 25.73 11.63
N SER A 42 4.55 24.81 12.25
CA SER A 42 4.99 23.82 13.20
C SER A 42 4.45 22.43 12.86
N PRO A 43 5.23 21.37 13.08
CA PRO A 43 4.74 19.98 13.04
C PRO A 43 3.44 19.76 13.79
N GLN A 44 3.26 20.42 14.95
CA GLN A 44 2.06 20.26 15.78
C GLN A 44 0.78 20.69 15.06
N GLU A 45 0.86 21.69 14.19
CA GLU A 45 -0.29 22.17 13.40
C GLU A 45 -0.69 21.13 12.33
N ALA A 46 0.30 20.50 11.66
CA ALA A 46 0.05 19.43 10.70
C ALA A 46 -0.52 18.17 11.38
N PHE A 47 0.00 17.79 12.56
CA PHE A 47 -0.53 16.66 13.34
C PHE A 47 -1.97 16.94 13.77
N ALA A 48 -2.29 18.17 14.21
CA ALA A 48 -3.63 18.55 14.58
C ALA A 48 -4.61 18.51 13.41
N ARG A 49 -4.22 19.07 12.25
CA ARG A 49 -5.02 19.01 11.02
C ARG A 49 -5.34 17.57 10.63
N ALA A 50 -4.33 16.71 10.58
CA ALA A 50 -4.51 15.30 10.25
C ALA A 50 -5.38 14.57 11.29
N ALA A 51 -5.21 14.86 12.58
CA ALA A 51 -6.00 14.27 13.67
C ALA A 51 -7.48 14.68 13.58
N VAL A 52 -7.78 15.94 13.36
CA VAL A 52 -9.17 16.43 13.20
C VAL A 52 -9.81 15.83 11.94
N TYR A 53 -9.11 15.84 10.81
CA TYR A 53 -9.58 15.24 9.57
C TYR A 53 -9.90 13.75 9.75
N ALA A 54 -9.00 12.99 10.35
CA ALA A 54 -9.14 11.56 10.54
C ALA A 54 -10.10 11.18 11.69
N SER A 55 -10.53 12.14 12.50
CA SER A 55 -11.58 11.97 13.52
C SER A 55 -12.95 12.44 13.06
N THR A 56 -13.10 12.75 11.78
CA THR A 56 -14.36 13.15 11.16
C THR A 56 -14.96 11.98 10.40
N PHE A 57 -16.24 11.71 10.62
CA PHE A 57 -17.02 10.71 9.90
C PHE A 57 -18.37 11.32 9.49
N GLN A 58 -18.71 11.26 8.19
CA GLN A 58 -19.95 11.85 7.66
C GLN A 58 -20.22 13.30 8.14
N GLU A 59 -19.22 14.15 7.99
CA GLU A 59 -19.24 15.58 8.38
C GLU A 59 -19.26 15.85 9.91
N GLU A 60 -19.34 14.83 10.76
CA GLU A 60 -19.30 14.98 12.22
C GLU A 60 -17.89 14.68 12.76
N THR A 61 -17.32 15.63 13.51
CA THR A 61 -15.98 15.49 14.11
C THR A 61 -16.08 15.09 15.58
N ASP A 62 -15.47 13.98 15.95
CA ASP A 62 -15.22 13.62 17.35
C ASP A 62 -13.94 14.35 17.84
N TYR A 63 -14.12 15.53 18.42
CA TYR A 63 -13.02 16.34 18.95
C TYR A 63 -12.29 15.67 20.13
N ALA A 64 -12.95 14.80 20.89
CA ALA A 64 -12.31 14.06 21.97
C ALA A 64 -11.34 13.01 21.42
N MET A 65 -11.74 12.29 20.37
CA MET A 65 -10.86 11.38 19.62
C MET A 65 -9.76 12.15 18.91
N ALA A 66 -10.08 13.29 18.26
CA ALA A 66 -9.07 14.14 17.60
C ALA A 66 -7.97 14.60 18.58
N GLN A 67 -8.34 15.00 19.78
CA GLN A 67 -7.39 15.37 20.83
C GLN A 67 -6.49 14.18 21.23
N ARG A 68 -7.05 12.97 21.37
CA ARG A 68 -6.24 11.79 21.70
C ARG A 68 -5.28 11.43 20.57
N ILE A 69 -5.77 11.38 19.32
CA ILE A 69 -4.93 11.09 18.15
C ILE A 69 -3.81 12.12 17.97
N TYR A 70 -4.12 13.42 18.15
CA TYR A 70 -3.09 14.46 18.18
C TYR A 70 -2.04 14.18 19.26
N ASN A 71 -2.48 13.87 20.48
CA ASN A 71 -1.57 13.57 21.58
C ASN A 71 -0.68 12.37 21.25
N TYR A 72 -1.22 11.28 20.74
CA TYR A 72 -0.46 10.08 20.33
C TYR A 72 0.60 10.40 19.27
N ALA A 73 0.25 11.18 18.24
CA ALA A 73 1.21 11.59 17.20
C ALA A 73 2.29 12.51 17.76
N SER A 74 1.90 13.48 18.58
CA SER A 74 2.83 14.43 19.24
C SER A 74 3.74 13.77 20.26
N ASP A 75 3.31 12.65 20.87
CA ASP A 75 4.10 11.84 21.79
C ASP A 75 4.91 10.74 21.08
N LEU A 76 4.83 10.70 19.72
CA LEU A 76 5.54 9.76 18.85
C LEU A 76 5.16 8.29 19.06
N TRP A 77 3.96 8.04 19.57
CA TRP A 77 3.44 6.68 19.77
C TRP A 77 3.02 6.01 18.46
N PHE A 78 2.63 6.80 17.47
CA PHE A 78 2.37 6.37 16.10
C PHE A 78 2.67 7.51 15.13
N MET A 79 2.67 7.19 13.84
CA MET A 79 2.68 8.21 12.81
C MET A 79 1.67 7.88 11.71
N PHE A 80 0.99 8.93 11.24
CA PHE A 80 0.16 8.86 10.05
C PHE A 80 0.98 8.41 8.84
N SER A 81 0.37 7.69 7.91
CA SER A 81 1.00 7.52 6.61
C SER A 81 1.18 8.87 5.90
N THR A 82 2.19 8.94 5.03
CA THR A 82 2.49 10.18 4.29
C THR A 82 1.25 10.83 3.67
N PRO A 83 0.35 10.13 2.94
CA PRO A 83 -0.81 10.77 2.34
C PRO A 83 -1.83 11.30 3.35
N ILE A 84 -2.01 10.63 4.47
CA ILE A 84 -2.92 11.11 5.52
C ILE A 84 -2.37 12.42 6.11
N LEU A 85 -1.08 12.46 6.45
CA LEU A 85 -0.47 13.63 7.05
C LEU A 85 -0.34 14.80 6.06
N SER A 86 0.05 14.53 4.80
CA SER A 86 0.27 15.58 3.81
C SER A 86 -1.01 16.10 3.18
N ASN A 87 -1.99 15.23 2.95
CA ASN A 87 -3.20 15.54 2.16
C ASN A 87 -4.46 15.64 3.00
N GLY A 88 -4.54 14.95 4.15
CA GLY A 88 -5.72 14.96 5.02
C GLY A 88 -6.06 16.37 5.49
N GLY A 89 -7.31 16.80 5.25
CA GLY A 89 -7.77 18.15 5.55
C GLY A 89 -7.22 19.24 4.63
N THR A 90 -6.66 18.88 3.47
CA THR A 90 -6.11 19.81 2.47
C THR A 90 -6.75 19.59 1.10
N THR A 91 -6.37 20.42 0.12
CA THR A 91 -6.75 20.25 -1.29
C THR A 91 -5.65 19.61 -2.14
N ARG A 92 -4.59 19.05 -1.51
CA ARG A 92 -3.42 18.49 -2.24
C ARG A 92 -3.71 17.22 -3.00
N GLY A 93 -4.56 16.35 -2.48
CA GLY A 93 -4.83 15.04 -3.09
C GLY A 93 -5.57 14.10 -2.16
N LEU A 94 -5.52 12.80 -2.48
CA LEU A 94 -6.22 11.77 -1.72
C LEU A 94 -5.39 11.30 -0.50
N PRO A 95 -6.03 10.85 0.58
CA PRO A 95 -5.34 10.35 1.78
C PRO A 95 -4.88 8.89 1.65
N ILE A 96 -4.79 8.37 0.44
CA ILE A 96 -4.49 6.96 0.13
C ILE A 96 -3.10 6.81 -0.45
N SER A 97 -2.37 5.79 0.01
CA SER A 97 -0.97 5.54 -0.36
C SER A 97 -0.80 4.70 -1.62
N CYS A 98 -1.57 3.62 -1.75
CA CYS A 98 -1.33 2.58 -2.73
C CYS A 98 -2.62 2.05 -3.33
N PHE A 99 -2.50 1.60 -4.58
CA PHE A 99 -3.56 0.95 -5.33
C PHE A 99 -3.04 -0.36 -5.93
N LEU A 100 -3.93 -1.35 -6.06
CA LEU A 100 -3.65 -2.60 -6.76
C LEU A 100 -4.68 -2.72 -7.88
N ASN A 101 -4.24 -2.81 -9.13
CA ASN A 101 -5.14 -2.90 -10.26
C ASN A 101 -4.85 -4.11 -11.15
N TYR A 102 -5.86 -4.47 -11.92
CA TYR A 102 -5.86 -5.60 -12.83
C TYR A 102 -5.69 -5.13 -14.28
N VAL A 103 -4.96 -5.90 -15.07
CA VAL A 103 -4.76 -5.65 -16.50
C VAL A 103 -5.46 -6.73 -17.31
N GLY A 104 -6.45 -6.35 -18.11
CA GLY A 104 -7.12 -7.26 -19.03
C GLY A 104 -6.40 -7.43 -20.36
N ASP A 105 -6.82 -8.43 -21.15
CA ASP A 105 -6.13 -8.88 -22.37
C ASP A 105 -6.78 -8.33 -23.67
N SER A 106 -7.41 -7.17 -23.63
CA SER A 106 -7.93 -6.47 -24.81
C SER A 106 -7.33 -5.08 -24.96
N ILE A 107 -7.44 -4.49 -26.15
CA ILE A 107 -6.96 -3.12 -26.40
C ILE A 107 -7.71 -2.12 -25.50
N ASP A 108 -9.02 -2.29 -25.35
CA ASP A 108 -9.84 -1.41 -24.52
C ASP A 108 -9.42 -1.50 -23.05
N GLU A 109 -9.24 -2.72 -22.52
CA GLU A 109 -8.79 -2.92 -21.13
C GLU A 109 -7.37 -2.40 -20.89
N LEU A 110 -6.45 -2.58 -21.84
CA LEU A 110 -5.10 -2.03 -21.77
C LEU A 110 -5.11 -0.48 -21.76
N THR A 111 -5.92 0.14 -22.63
CA THR A 111 -6.03 1.60 -22.68
C THR A 111 -6.74 2.16 -21.44
N ASP A 112 -7.77 1.48 -20.94
CA ASP A 112 -8.41 1.84 -19.66
C ASP A 112 -7.43 1.73 -18.49
N HIS A 113 -6.57 0.71 -18.49
CA HIS A 113 -5.52 0.57 -17.49
C HIS A 113 -4.53 1.75 -17.49
N PHE A 114 -4.04 2.17 -18.66
CA PHE A 114 -3.17 3.36 -18.76
C PHE A 114 -3.86 4.61 -18.25
N LYS A 115 -5.11 4.84 -18.63
CA LYS A 115 -5.91 5.97 -18.16
C LYS A 115 -6.13 5.94 -16.65
N GLU A 116 -6.39 4.78 -16.07
CA GLU A 116 -6.49 4.61 -14.63
C GLU A 116 -5.18 4.94 -13.95
N ASN A 117 -4.05 4.38 -14.42
CA ASN A 117 -2.71 4.62 -13.88
C ASN A 117 -2.35 6.11 -13.88
N ALA A 118 -2.61 6.84 -14.98
CA ALA A 118 -2.36 8.28 -15.06
C ALA A 118 -3.05 9.05 -13.92
N ARG A 119 -4.28 8.67 -13.57
CA ARG A 119 -5.05 9.31 -12.50
C ARG A 119 -4.56 8.93 -11.12
N LEU A 120 -4.30 7.63 -10.89
CA LEU A 120 -3.78 7.13 -9.63
C LEU A 120 -2.41 7.74 -9.31
N ALA A 121 -1.51 7.78 -10.29
CA ALA A 121 -0.19 8.40 -10.14
C ALA A 121 -0.29 9.90 -9.87
N SER A 122 -1.14 10.64 -10.61
CA SER A 122 -1.36 12.09 -10.40
C SER A 122 -1.92 12.41 -9.02
N SER A 123 -2.60 11.47 -8.36
CA SER A 123 -3.08 11.64 -6.97
C SER A 123 -2.06 11.23 -5.91
N GLY A 124 -0.86 10.82 -6.31
CA GLY A 124 0.25 10.44 -5.42
C GLY A 124 0.21 9.00 -4.91
N GLY A 125 -0.61 8.15 -5.52
CA GLY A 125 -0.68 6.73 -5.20
C GLY A 125 0.41 5.91 -5.89
N GLY A 126 1.05 4.99 -5.15
CA GLY A 126 1.86 3.92 -5.73
C GLY A 126 0.95 2.80 -6.25
N ILE A 127 1.33 2.13 -7.33
CA ILE A 127 0.46 1.17 -8.02
C ILE A 127 1.15 -0.19 -8.11
N GLY A 128 0.43 -1.26 -7.76
CA GLY A 128 0.79 -2.64 -8.08
C GLY A 128 -0.18 -3.20 -9.13
N GLY A 129 0.31 -3.57 -10.31
CA GLY A 129 -0.53 -4.05 -11.40
C GLY A 129 -0.26 -5.51 -11.76
N TYR A 130 -1.33 -6.29 -11.97
CA TYR A 130 -1.25 -7.70 -12.35
C TYR A 130 -1.33 -7.87 -13.87
N TRP A 131 -0.28 -8.47 -14.44
CA TRP A 131 -0.12 -8.70 -15.88
C TRP A 131 -0.21 -10.17 -16.29
N GLY A 132 -0.44 -11.07 -15.35
CA GLY A 132 -0.40 -12.52 -15.58
C GLY A 132 -1.47 -13.04 -16.53
N ASP A 133 -2.56 -12.30 -16.76
CA ASP A 133 -3.63 -12.68 -17.69
C ASP A 133 -3.45 -12.09 -19.13
N VAL A 134 -2.43 -11.23 -19.36
CA VAL A 134 -2.13 -10.68 -20.67
C VAL A 134 -1.38 -11.73 -21.53
N ARG A 135 -1.87 -12.00 -22.73
CA ARG A 135 -1.30 -13.00 -23.64
C ARG A 135 0.18 -12.73 -23.96
N SER A 136 0.92 -13.81 -24.17
CA SER A 136 2.35 -13.73 -24.47
C SER A 136 2.63 -13.32 -25.92
N ASP A 137 3.92 -12.99 -26.19
CA ASP A 137 4.44 -12.74 -27.53
C ASP A 137 4.18 -13.93 -28.46
N GLY A 138 3.86 -13.62 -29.71
CA GLY A 138 3.57 -14.60 -30.76
C GLY A 138 2.16 -15.22 -30.72
N THR A 139 1.36 -14.99 -29.64
CA THR A 139 -0.01 -15.45 -29.55
C THR A 139 -0.92 -14.74 -30.57
N SER A 140 -1.83 -15.46 -31.21
CA SER A 140 -2.72 -14.90 -32.24
C SER A 140 -3.73 -13.92 -31.66
N THR A 141 -3.92 -12.78 -32.31
CA THR A 141 -4.93 -11.79 -31.99
C THR A 141 -6.24 -12.07 -32.73
N SER A 142 -7.32 -11.39 -32.34
CA SER A 142 -8.61 -11.49 -33.04
C SER A 142 -8.55 -11.02 -34.49
N SER A 143 -7.62 -10.15 -34.86
CA SER A 143 -7.41 -9.69 -36.23
C SER A 143 -6.52 -10.62 -37.07
N GLY A 144 -6.06 -11.75 -36.51
CA GLY A 144 -5.15 -12.68 -37.18
C GLY A 144 -3.67 -12.28 -37.17
N SER A 145 -3.30 -11.16 -36.57
CA SER A 145 -1.91 -10.76 -36.33
C SER A 145 -1.32 -11.49 -35.11
N LYS A 146 -0.05 -11.26 -34.83
CA LYS A 146 0.65 -11.78 -33.65
C LYS A 146 0.74 -10.72 -32.57
N SER A 147 0.53 -11.11 -31.31
CA SER A 147 0.77 -10.29 -30.13
C SER A 147 2.27 -9.99 -29.99
N THR A 148 2.59 -8.83 -29.47
CA THR A 148 3.96 -8.44 -29.06
C THR A 148 4.27 -8.80 -27.61
N GLY A 149 3.31 -9.44 -26.91
CA GLY A 149 3.41 -9.80 -25.50
C GLY A 149 3.07 -8.67 -24.55
N SER A 150 3.28 -8.92 -23.26
CA SER A 150 2.96 -7.97 -22.16
C SER A 150 4.01 -6.87 -21.98
N ILE A 151 5.29 -7.17 -22.19
CA ILE A 151 6.42 -6.27 -21.88
C ILE A 151 6.38 -4.93 -22.64
N PRO A 152 6.05 -4.86 -23.95
CA PRO A 152 5.92 -3.58 -24.64
C PRO A 152 4.81 -2.67 -24.05
N PHE A 153 3.75 -3.25 -23.52
CA PHE A 153 2.70 -2.47 -22.82
C PHE A 153 3.17 -2.03 -21.42
N MET A 154 3.95 -2.84 -20.71
CA MET A 154 4.63 -2.41 -19.49
C MET A 154 5.58 -1.23 -19.77
N LYS A 155 6.23 -1.19 -20.94
CA LYS A 155 7.08 -0.04 -21.35
C LYS A 155 6.28 1.25 -21.51
N VAL A 156 5.01 1.18 -21.89
CA VAL A 156 4.13 2.36 -21.90
C VAL A 156 3.94 2.86 -20.46
N VAL A 157 3.63 1.95 -19.51
CA VAL A 157 3.49 2.30 -18.08
C VAL A 157 4.79 2.84 -17.50
N ASP A 158 5.95 2.28 -17.87
CA ASP A 158 7.27 2.77 -17.48
C ASP A 158 7.46 4.26 -17.82
N SER A 159 7.07 4.66 -19.04
CA SER A 159 7.12 6.05 -19.49
C SER A 159 6.02 6.91 -18.85
N GLU A 160 4.86 6.34 -18.63
CA GLU A 160 3.70 7.00 -17.98
C GLU A 160 4.04 7.43 -16.56
N MET A 161 4.70 6.58 -15.76
CA MET A 161 5.10 6.89 -14.39
C MET A 161 6.07 8.08 -14.29
N LEU A 162 6.86 8.32 -15.32
CA LEU A 162 7.71 9.51 -15.40
C LEU A 162 6.92 10.79 -15.74
N ALA A 163 5.83 10.65 -16.51
CA ALA A 163 5.02 11.78 -16.96
C ALA A 163 4.03 12.26 -15.89
N PHE A 164 3.42 11.32 -15.16
CA PHE A 164 2.37 11.62 -14.18
C PHE A 164 2.90 11.49 -12.75
N ASN A 165 2.97 12.62 -12.05
CA ASN A 165 3.40 12.67 -10.66
C ASN A 165 2.61 13.76 -9.89
N GLN A 166 2.60 13.66 -8.57
CA GLN A 166 1.98 14.63 -7.67
C GLN A 166 2.99 15.74 -7.27
N GLY A 167 3.57 16.42 -8.24
CA GLY A 167 4.49 17.54 -7.99
C GLY A 167 5.69 17.16 -7.12
N VAL A 168 5.97 17.94 -6.07
CA VAL A 168 7.17 17.80 -5.23
C VAL A 168 7.08 16.62 -4.25
N THR A 169 5.86 16.16 -3.90
CA THR A 169 5.66 15.23 -2.77
C THR A 169 5.86 13.76 -3.13
N ARG A 170 5.42 13.29 -4.29
CA ARG A 170 5.58 11.89 -4.72
C ARG A 170 5.65 11.79 -6.24
N ARG A 171 6.57 10.98 -6.75
CA ARG A 171 6.62 10.58 -8.16
C ARG A 171 5.65 9.42 -8.42
N GLY A 172 5.18 9.27 -9.66
CA GLY A 172 4.47 8.08 -10.09
C GLY A 172 5.38 6.86 -9.97
N SER A 173 4.91 5.82 -9.29
CA SER A 173 5.68 4.59 -9.07
C SER A 173 4.78 3.38 -9.27
N TYR A 174 5.32 2.35 -9.93
CA TYR A 174 4.54 1.17 -10.32
C TYR A 174 5.36 -0.10 -10.17
N ALA A 175 4.74 -1.16 -9.62
CA ALA A 175 5.29 -2.52 -9.63
C ALA A 175 4.43 -3.41 -10.52
N ALA A 176 5.03 -4.00 -11.54
CA ALA A 176 4.39 -4.99 -12.39
C ALA A 176 4.52 -6.38 -11.78
N TYR A 177 3.41 -7.13 -11.72
CA TYR A 177 3.38 -8.50 -11.22
C TYR A 177 2.95 -9.47 -12.32
N THR A 178 3.66 -10.58 -12.45
CA THR A 178 3.29 -11.67 -13.36
C THR A 178 3.49 -13.03 -12.72
N ASP A 179 2.85 -14.06 -13.28
CA ASP A 179 2.92 -15.42 -12.74
C ASP A 179 4.18 -16.15 -13.20
N ILE A 180 4.73 -16.99 -12.31
CA ILE A 180 5.90 -17.83 -12.60
C ILE A 180 5.71 -18.76 -13.80
N SER A 181 4.47 -19.01 -14.20
CA SER A 181 4.12 -19.82 -15.38
C SER A 181 3.95 -19.01 -16.66
N HIS A 182 4.06 -17.67 -16.60
CA HIS A 182 3.89 -16.85 -17.80
C HIS A 182 5.03 -17.08 -18.80
N PRO A 183 4.77 -17.20 -20.12
CA PRO A 183 5.81 -17.47 -21.12
C PRO A 183 6.94 -16.43 -21.16
N GLU A 184 6.66 -15.18 -20.86
CA GLU A 184 7.65 -14.08 -20.85
C GLU A 184 8.38 -13.93 -19.51
N ILE A 185 8.23 -14.85 -18.56
CA ILE A 185 8.80 -14.73 -17.21
C ILE A 185 10.32 -14.49 -17.19
N GLU A 186 11.07 -15.17 -18.09
CA GLU A 186 12.53 -15.01 -18.14
C GLU A 186 12.94 -13.61 -18.60
N GLU A 187 12.22 -13.01 -19.53
CA GLU A 187 12.45 -11.63 -20.00
C GLU A 187 11.98 -10.62 -18.95
N PHE A 188 10.82 -10.86 -18.34
CA PHE A 188 10.26 -10.03 -17.28
C PHE A 188 11.22 -9.86 -16.09
N MET A 189 11.91 -10.92 -15.67
CA MET A 189 12.87 -10.85 -14.57
C MET A 189 14.07 -9.93 -14.85
N VAL A 190 14.41 -9.74 -16.12
CA VAL A 190 15.59 -8.95 -16.52
C VAL A 190 15.24 -7.63 -17.21
N MET A 191 13.95 -7.26 -17.22
CA MET A 191 13.53 -6.02 -17.89
C MET A 191 14.11 -4.75 -17.27
N ARG A 192 14.53 -4.79 -16.00
CA ARG A 192 15.20 -3.67 -15.29
C ARG A 192 16.71 -3.62 -15.49
N LYS A 193 17.33 -4.64 -16.07
CA LYS A 193 18.77 -4.59 -16.34
C LYS A 193 19.06 -3.62 -17.48
N GLU A 194 19.95 -2.66 -17.26
CA GLU A 194 20.33 -1.67 -18.25
C GLU A 194 21.05 -2.28 -19.44
N SER A 195 21.88 -3.29 -19.20
CA SER A 195 22.69 -3.96 -20.20
C SER A 195 21.98 -5.11 -20.91
N GLY A 196 22.25 -5.28 -22.19
CA GLY A 196 21.78 -6.40 -23.01
C GLY A 196 20.31 -6.30 -23.45
N GLY A 197 19.94 -7.05 -24.47
CA GLY A 197 18.56 -7.14 -24.98
C GLY A 197 18.08 -5.93 -25.78
N ASP A 198 16.80 -5.94 -26.15
CA ASP A 198 16.15 -4.86 -26.87
C ASP A 198 15.74 -3.73 -25.90
N VAL A 199 16.24 -2.51 -26.13
CA VAL A 199 15.93 -1.32 -25.32
C VAL A 199 14.43 -1.01 -25.27
N ASN A 200 13.67 -1.35 -26.30
CA ASN A 200 12.22 -1.15 -26.34
C ASN A 200 11.44 -2.12 -25.43
N ARG A 201 12.13 -3.13 -24.91
CA ARG A 201 11.57 -4.11 -23.95
C ARG A 201 12.19 -3.97 -22.54
N LYS A 202 12.84 -2.85 -22.26
CA LYS A 202 13.39 -2.48 -20.96
C LYS A 202 12.47 -1.52 -20.23
N CYS A 203 12.23 -1.79 -18.95
CA CYS A 203 11.38 -0.99 -18.07
C CYS A 203 12.20 -0.63 -16.82
N LEU A 204 13.03 0.41 -16.92
CA LEU A 204 14.00 0.77 -15.89
C LEU A 204 13.38 1.50 -14.70
N ASN A 205 12.20 2.10 -14.90
CA ASN A 205 11.48 2.86 -13.88
C ASN A 205 10.34 2.07 -13.20
N LEU A 206 10.10 0.83 -13.64
CA LEU A 206 9.13 -0.04 -12.99
C LEU A 206 9.83 -1.00 -12.04
N HIS A 207 9.20 -1.24 -10.89
CA HIS A 207 9.50 -2.41 -10.06
C HIS A 207 8.85 -3.66 -10.66
N ASN A 208 9.36 -4.84 -10.35
CA ASN A 208 8.78 -6.09 -10.79
C ASN A 208 8.62 -7.11 -9.66
N GLY A 209 7.57 -7.92 -9.76
CA GLY A 209 7.27 -8.97 -8.80
C GLY A 209 6.83 -10.26 -9.50
N VAL A 210 7.27 -11.39 -8.99
CA VAL A 210 6.92 -12.72 -9.51
C VAL A 210 5.99 -13.41 -8.51
N ASN A 211 4.83 -13.79 -9.02
CA ASN A 211 3.88 -14.60 -8.29
C ASN A 211 4.28 -16.07 -8.40
N ILE A 212 4.56 -16.69 -7.28
CA ILE A 212 4.82 -18.13 -7.18
C ILE A 212 3.65 -18.84 -6.51
N ASN A 213 3.63 -20.17 -6.63
CA ASN A 213 2.67 -21.03 -5.96
C ASN A 213 3.36 -22.25 -5.35
N ASN A 214 2.63 -22.99 -4.52
CA ASN A 214 3.17 -24.17 -3.84
C ASN A 214 3.52 -25.31 -4.80
N ALA A 215 2.86 -25.38 -5.98
CA ALA A 215 3.19 -26.37 -7.00
C ALA A 215 4.58 -26.09 -7.60
N PHE A 216 4.89 -24.83 -7.88
CA PHE A 216 6.22 -24.44 -8.35
C PHE A 216 7.31 -24.73 -7.31
N LEU A 217 7.08 -24.41 -6.04
CA LEU A 217 8.05 -24.68 -4.97
C LEU A 217 8.33 -26.19 -4.84
N ARG A 218 7.30 -27.04 -4.93
CA ARG A 218 7.50 -28.50 -4.97
C ARG A 218 8.32 -28.94 -6.18
N ALA A 219 8.02 -28.37 -7.36
CA ALA A 219 8.80 -28.68 -8.57
C ALA A 219 10.28 -28.27 -8.45
N VAL A 220 10.57 -27.17 -7.73
CA VAL A 220 11.94 -26.75 -7.40
C VAL A 220 12.61 -27.76 -6.48
N GLU A 221 11.92 -28.26 -5.45
CA GLU A 221 12.47 -29.27 -4.52
C GLU A 221 12.81 -30.57 -5.22
N THR A 222 11.95 -31.05 -6.12
CA THR A 222 12.10 -32.33 -6.84
C THR A 222 12.88 -32.21 -8.14
N ASP A 223 13.25 -30.99 -8.56
CA ASP A 223 13.90 -30.69 -9.85
C ASP A 223 13.07 -31.13 -11.08
N ASP A 224 11.76 -30.95 -10.96
CA ASP A 224 10.82 -31.30 -12.01
C ASP A 224 10.77 -30.26 -13.13
N ASP A 225 10.15 -30.65 -14.23
CA ASP A 225 9.84 -29.78 -15.35
C ASP A 225 8.72 -28.79 -14.97
N TRP A 226 8.89 -27.54 -15.37
CA TRP A 226 7.89 -26.48 -15.21
C TRP A 226 7.40 -26.00 -16.57
N ARG A 227 6.07 -25.88 -16.70
CA ARG A 227 5.44 -25.45 -17.95
C ARG A 227 5.18 -23.95 -17.93
N LEU A 228 5.65 -23.23 -18.94
CA LEU A 228 5.26 -21.86 -19.20
C LEU A 228 4.03 -21.89 -20.12
N ILE A 229 2.92 -21.35 -19.61
CA ILE A 229 1.58 -21.49 -20.19
C ILE A 229 1.07 -20.13 -20.61
N ASP A 230 0.70 -19.99 -21.89
CA ASP A 230 0.07 -18.75 -22.37
C ASP A 230 -1.30 -18.56 -21.72
N PRO A 231 -1.56 -17.39 -21.08
CA PRO A 231 -2.81 -17.17 -20.35
C PRO A 231 -4.05 -17.14 -21.22
N LYS A 232 -3.91 -16.86 -22.53
CA LYS A 232 -5.04 -16.82 -23.49
C LYS A 232 -5.40 -18.19 -24.05
N THR A 233 -4.39 -18.90 -24.54
CA THR A 233 -4.60 -20.22 -25.18
C THR A 233 -4.67 -21.37 -24.19
N LYS A 234 -4.13 -21.17 -22.98
CA LYS A 234 -3.93 -22.21 -21.95
C LYS A 234 -2.99 -23.34 -22.41
N GLU A 235 -2.23 -23.11 -23.48
CA GLU A 235 -1.26 -24.06 -23.99
C GLU A 235 0.15 -23.80 -23.42
N ALA A 236 0.91 -24.88 -23.22
CA ALA A 236 2.30 -24.76 -22.82
C ALA A 236 3.16 -24.30 -24.02
N VAL A 237 3.75 -23.14 -23.91
CA VAL A 237 4.63 -22.56 -24.92
C VAL A 237 6.08 -23.05 -24.77
N LYS A 238 6.51 -23.29 -23.52
CA LYS A 238 7.87 -23.72 -23.21
C LYS A 238 7.85 -24.61 -21.96
N ILE A 239 8.79 -25.55 -21.88
CA ILE A 239 9.06 -26.36 -20.69
C ILE A 239 10.49 -26.09 -20.25
N ILE A 240 10.70 -25.84 -18.97
CA ILE A 240 12.01 -25.55 -18.37
C ILE A 240 12.14 -26.28 -17.04
N LYS A 241 13.36 -26.44 -16.50
CA LYS A 241 13.56 -26.95 -15.17
C LYS A 241 13.16 -25.92 -14.11
N ALA A 242 12.31 -26.32 -13.14
CA ALA A 242 11.83 -25.42 -12.10
C ALA A 242 13.00 -24.85 -11.27
N ARG A 243 14.00 -25.69 -10.95
CA ARG A 243 15.19 -25.25 -10.20
C ARG A 243 16.06 -24.29 -10.98
N GLU A 244 16.18 -24.45 -12.28
CA GLU A 244 16.88 -23.49 -13.15
C GLU A 244 16.19 -22.12 -13.15
N LEU A 245 14.85 -22.12 -13.28
CA LEU A 245 14.08 -20.86 -13.22
C LEU A 245 14.20 -20.20 -11.85
N TRP A 246 14.15 -20.98 -10.77
CA TRP A 246 14.34 -20.47 -9.42
C TRP A 246 15.73 -19.84 -9.21
N SER A 247 16.79 -20.48 -9.71
CA SER A 247 18.15 -19.92 -9.67
C SER A 247 18.21 -18.58 -10.39
N LYS A 248 17.58 -18.44 -11.57
CA LYS A 248 17.53 -17.17 -12.31
C LYS A 248 16.83 -16.05 -11.53
N ILE A 249 15.76 -16.39 -10.79
CA ILE A 249 15.10 -15.41 -9.91
C ILE A 249 16.07 -14.96 -8.80
N LEU A 250 16.75 -15.89 -8.14
CA LEU A 250 17.69 -15.56 -7.07
C LEU A 250 18.88 -14.76 -7.56
N ASP A 251 19.42 -15.09 -8.75
CA ASP A 251 20.49 -14.34 -9.39
C ASP A 251 20.06 -12.90 -9.72
N ALA A 252 18.87 -12.72 -10.29
CA ALA A 252 18.31 -11.40 -10.57
C ALA A 252 18.15 -10.58 -9.28
N ARG A 253 17.64 -11.20 -8.20
CA ARG A 253 17.51 -10.54 -6.90
C ARG A 253 18.85 -10.16 -6.26
N ALA A 254 19.86 -11.02 -6.38
CA ALA A 254 21.18 -10.72 -5.87
C ALA A 254 21.83 -9.54 -6.60
N GLU A 255 21.53 -9.37 -7.88
CA GLU A 255 22.09 -8.32 -8.73
C GLU A 255 21.35 -6.98 -8.59
N THR A 256 20.01 -7.00 -8.49
CA THR A 256 19.15 -5.79 -8.59
C THR A 256 18.27 -5.52 -7.37
N GLY A 257 18.20 -6.44 -6.40
CA GLY A 257 17.21 -6.41 -5.31
C GLY A 257 15.81 -6.92 -5.71
N GLU A 258 15.55 -7.12 -7.00
CA GLU A 258 14.27 -7.53 -7.58
C GLU A 258 14.40 -8.76 -8.48
N PRO A 259 13.31 -9.48 -8.80
CA PRO A 259 11.89 -9.20 -8.53
C PRO A 259 11.48 -9.45 -7.07
N TYR A 260 10.37 -8.81 -6.62
CA TYR A 260 9.65 -9.26 -5.43
C TYR A 260 9.12 -10.69 -5.64
N ILE A 261 8.90 -11.43 -4.56
CA ILE A 261 8.35 -12.80 -4.63
C ILE A 261 7.10 -12.86 -3.78
N VAL A 262 5.97 -13.23 -4.38
CA VAL A 262 4.67 -13.37 -3.70
C VAL A 262 4.17 -14.80 -3.86
N ASN A 263 3.93 -15.51 -2.74
CA ASN A 263 3.28 -16.81 -2.77
C ASN A 263 1.77 -16.63 -2.74
N LEU A 264 1.13 -16.73 -3.90
CA LEU A 264 -0.31 -16.49 -4.05
C LEU A 264 -1.17 -17.53 -3.32
N ASP A 265 -0.74 -18.79 -3.23
CA ASP A 265 -1.49 -19.82 -2.50
C ASP A 265 -1.64 -19.43 -1.03
N ASN A 266 -0.53 -19.02 -0.38
CA ASN A 266 -0.56 -18.59 1.01
C ASN A 266 -1.43 -17.33 1.21
N CYS A 267 -1.38 -16.39 0.28
CA CYS A 267 -2.21 -15.18 0.33
C CYS A 267 -3.70 -15.53 0.20
N ASN A 268 -4.06 -16.36 -0.78
CA ASN A 268 -5.43 -16.77 -1.01
C ASN A 268 -5.97 -17.69 0.11
N ASP A 269 -5.11 -18.53 0.68
CA ASP A 269 -5.47 -19.34 1.86
C ASP A 269 -5.79 -18.48 3.09
N ALA A 270 -5.19 -17.30 3.20
CA ALA A 270 -5.42 -16.36 4.30
C ALA A 270 -6.62 -15.42 4.07
N LEU A 271 -7.23 -15.39 2.89
CA LEU A 271 -8.40 -14.56 2.62
C LEU A 271 -9.55 -14.83 3.60
N PRO A 272 -10.29 -13.79 4.05
CA PRO A 272 -11.52 -13.94 4.78
C PRO A 272 -12.54 -14.85 4.08
N GLN A 273 -13.24 -15.68 4.85
CA GLN A 273 -14.18 -16.66 4.28
C GLN A 273 -15.27 -16.00 3.43
N GLY A 274 -15.74 -14.80 3.80
CA GLY A 274 -16.72 -14.05 3.01
C GLY A 274 -16.20 -13.73 1.61
N GLN A 275 -14.95 -13.29 1.49
CA GLN A 275 -14.33 -13.01 0.20
C GLN A 275 -14.11 -14.29 -0.64
N LYS A 276 -13.71 -15.40 0.00
CA LYS A 276 -13.62 -16.72 -0.67
C LYS A 276 -14.98 -17.17 -1.22
N ASN A 277 -16.04 -17.01 -0.44
CA ASN A 277 -17.39 -17.38 -0.85
C ASN A 277 -17.91 -16.55 -2.05
N LEU A 278 -17.36 -15.35 -2.25
CA LEU A 278 -17.63 -14.50 -3.42
C LEU A 278 -16.74 -14.83 -4.63
N GLY A 279 -15.84 -15.80 -4.51
CA GLY A 279 -14.89 -16.16 -5.57
C GLY A 279 -13.82 -15.08 -5.81
N LEU A 280 -13.53 -14.26 -4.81
CA LEU A 280 -12.48 -13.24 -4.92
C LEU A 280 -11.10 -13.88 -4.73
N GLU A 281 -10.13 -13.38 -5.50
CA GLU A 281 -8.76 -13.88 -5.50
C GLU A 281 -7.76 -12.74 -5.43
N ILE A 282 -6.69 -12.97 -4.66
CA ILE A 282 -5.48 -12.14 -4.67
C ILE A 282 -4.65 -12.57 -5.87
N LYS A 283 -4.34 -11.61 -6.75
CA LYS A 283 -3.56 -11.83 -7.98
C LYS A 283 -2.16 -11.21 -7.93
N GLN A 284 -1.92 -10.26 -7.03
CA GLN A 284 -0.65 -9.56 -6.87
C GLN A 284 -0.53 -8.89 -5.50
N SER A 285 0.57 -8.18 -5.31
CA SER A 285 0.76 -7.24 -4.21
C SER A 285 0.77 -5.78 -4.70
N ASN A 286 0.93 -4.83 -3.76
CA ASN A 286 1.10 -3.41 -4.06
C ASN A 286 2.53 -3.07 -4.48
N LEU A 287 2.82 -1.77 -4.64
CA LEU A 287 4.15 -1.25 -4.99
C LEU A 287 5.27 -1.74 -4.05
N CYS A 288 5.02 -1.77 -2.75
CA CYS A 288 6.03 -2.12 -1.74
C CYS A 288 5.93 -3.59 -1.25
N SER A 289 5.05 -4.39 -1.84
CA SER A 289 4.88 -5.84 -1.60
C SER A 289 4.38 -6.23 -0.20
N GLU A 290 3.77 -5.29 0.57
CA GLU A 290 3.21 -5.57 1.90
C GLU A 290 1.70 -5.78 1.91
N ILE A 291 0.99 -5.49 0.83
CA ILE A 291 -0.48 -5.57 0.73
C ILE A 291 -0.88 -6.67 -0.24
N THR A 292 -1.80 -7.52 0.20
CA THR A 292 -2.41 -8.55 -0.65
C THR A 292 -3.92 -8.48 -0.53
N LEU A 293 -4.56 -7.87 -1.52
CA LEU A 293 -6.01 -7.65 -1.61
C LEU A 293 -6.56 -8.14 -2.94
N PRO A 294 -7.81 -8.61 -2.99
CA PRO A 294 -8.42 -9.10 -4.22
C PRO A 294 -8.57 -8.01 -5.28
N THR A 295 -8.22 -8.34 -6.52
CA THR A 295 -8.39 -7.47 -7.69
C THR A 295 -9.00 -8.22 -8.86
N ASN A 296 -9.74 -7.52 -9.69
CA ASN A 296 -10.28 -8.03 -10.94
C ASN A 296 -10.70 -6.85 -11.86
N GLU A 297 -11.39 -7.15 -12.94
CA GLU A 297 -11.88 -6.16 -13.92
C GLU A 297 -12.75 -5.04 -13.30
N GLU A 298 -13.46 -5.34 -12.20
CA GLU A 298 -14.36 -4.41 -11.52
C GLU A 298 -13.73 -3.78 -10.26
N ARG A 299 -12.53 -4.24 -9.82
CA ARG A 299 -11.92 -3.88 -8.53
C ARG A 299 -10.48 -3.41 -8.67
N THR A 300 -10.23 -2.22 -8.19
CA THR A 300 -8.91 -1.70 -7.87
C THR A 300 -8.80 -1.62 -6.35
N ALA A 301 -7.97 -2.46 -5.75
CA ALA A 301 -7.85 -2.48 -4.30
C ALA A 301 -7.11 -1.24 -3.78
N VAL A 302 -7.41 -0.85 -2.54
CA VAL A 302 -6.97 0.41 -1.93
C VAL A 302 -6.30 0.14 -0.59
N CYS A 303 -5.17 0.79 -0.32
CA CYS A 303 -4.45 0.70 0.94
C CYS A 303 -4.64 1.97 1.77
N CYS A 304 -5.20 1.84 2.97
CA CYS A 304 -5.30 2.92 3.95
C CYS A 304 -4.45 2.54 5.18
N LEU A 305 -3.32 3.21 5.35
CA LEU A 305 -2.25 2.77 6.26
C LEU A 305 -1.92 3.81 7.33
N SER A 306 -1.45 3.32 8.49
CA SER A 306 -0.69 4.04 9.51
C SER A 306 0.13 3.05 10.32
N SER A 307 1.11 3.51 11.11
CA SER A 307 1.96 2.60 11.87
C SER A 307 2.16 3.07 13.30
N VAL A 308 2.00 2.13 14.24
CA VAL A 308 2.37 2.35 15.65
C VAL A 308 3.89 2.34 15.79
N ASN A 309 4.40 3.11 16.75
CA ASN A 309 5.82 3.09 17.11
C ASN A 309 6.06 2.13 18.26
N LEU A 310 6.67 0.99 17.97
CA LEU A 310 6.97 -0.05 18.96
C LEU A 310 8.06 0.38 19.96
N GLU A 311 8.88 1.40 19.64
CA GLU A 311 9.83 1.97 20.59
C GLU A 311 9.12 2.44 21.87
N HIS A 312 7.89 2.94 21.74
CA HIS A 312 7.03 3.38 22.83
C HIS A 312 5.98 2.33 23.25
N PHE A 313 6.23 1.04 22.98
CA PHE A 313 5.25 -0.01 23.28
C PHE A 313 4.81 -0.03 24.74
N ASP A 314 5.75 0.12 25.67
CA ASP A 314 5.45 0.09 27.11
C ASP A 314 4.65 1.32 27.57
N ASP A 315 4.74 2.45 26.84
CA ASP A 315 3.99 3.67 27.15
C ASP A 315 2.51 3.54 26.71
N TRP A 316 2.25 2.98 25.51
CA TRP A 316 0.91 2.98 24.94
C TRP A 316 0.16 1.64 25.07
N SER A 317 0.82 0.54 25.38
CA SER A 317 0.17 -0.79 25.42
C SER A 317 -0.93 -0.93 26.48
N GLU A 318 -0.90 -0.13 27.52
CA GLU A 318 -1.93 -0.10 28.57
C GLU A 318 -3.07 0.91 28.29
N ASP A 319 -2.92 1.78 27.28
CA ASP A 319 -4.00 2.68 26.87
C ASP A 319 -5.07 1.93 26.08
N LYS A 320 -6.26 1.84 26.67
CA LYS A 320 -7.40 1.08 26.12
C LYS A 320 -7.98 1.69 24.85
N ASN A 321 -7.75 2.98 24.62
CA ASN A 321 -8.30 3.70 23.48
C ASN A 321 -7.31 3.69 22.29
N PHE A 322 -6.01 3.54 22.52
CA PHE A 322 -4.98 3.77 21.52
C PHE A 322 -5.22 3.02 20.21
N ILE A 323 -5.22 1.69 20.25
CA ILE A 323 -5.46 0.88 19.02
C ILE A 323 -6.89 1.07 18.49
N GLN A 324 -7.88 1.24 19.39
CA GLN A 324 -9.26 1.48 18.98
C GLN A 324 -9.41 2.78 18.19
N ASP A 325 -8.81 3.87 18.67
CA ASP A 325 -8.82 5.16 17.98
C ASP A 325 -8.11 5.08 16.63
N LEU A 326 -6.96 4.37 16.54
CA LEU A 326 -6.25 4.22 15.28
C LEU A 326 -7.03 3.41 14.23
N ILE A 327 -7.73 2.35 14.63
CA ILE A 327 -8.59 1.58 13.71
C ILE A 327 -9.79 2.43 13.26
N THR A 328 -10.41 3.17 14.18
CA THR A 328 -11.51 4.10 13.85
C THR A 328 -11.04 5.21 12.92
N MET A 329 -9.86 5.78 13.18
CA MET A 329 -9.18 6.76 12.35
C MET A 329 -9.01 6.27 10.91
N LEU A 330 -8.49 5.06 10.73
CA LEU A 330 -8.29 4.48 9.40
C LEU A 330 -9.61 4.20 8.67
N ASP A 331 -10.66 3.73 9.37
CA ASP A 331 -12.00 3.56 8.77
C ASP A 331 -12.60 4.92 8.35
N ASN A 332 -12.40 5.99 9.14
CA ASN A 332 -12.83 7.35 8.77
C ASN A 332 -12.07 7.88 7.54
N VAL A 333 -10.75 7.69 7.49
CA VAL A 333 -9.95 8.10 6.33
C VAL A 333 -10.36 7.36 5.07
N LEU A 334 -10.68 6.07 5.19
CA LEU A 334 -11.20 5.30 4.06
C LEU A 334 -12.59 5.80 3.61
N GLU A 335 -13.44 6.25 4.56
CA GLU A 335 -14.72 6.89 4.24
C GLU A 335 -14.52 8.17 3.45
N HIS A 336 -13.65 9.06 3.91
CA HIS A 336 -13.30 10.28 3.16
C HIS A 336 -12.80 10.00 1.74
N PHE A 337 -12.02 8.91 1.57
CA PHE A 337 -11.60 8.50 0.24
C PHE A 337 -12.79 8.11 -0.63
N ILE A 338 -13.72 7.30 -0.10
CA ILE A 338 -14.90 6.83 -0.84
C ILE A 338 -15.77 8.02 -1.25
N ASP A 339 -16.04 8.94 -0.32
CA ASP A 339 -16.85 10.12 -0.56
C ASP A 339 -16.23 11.03 -1.62
N ASN A 340 -14.94 11.34 -1.50
CA ASN A 340 -14.22 12.15 -2.48
C ASN A 340 -14.15 11.48 -3.86
N ALA A 341 -13.93 10.17 -3.92
CA ALA A 341 -13.91 9.44 -5.17
C ALA A 341 -15.29 9.40 -5.84
N ILE A 342 -16.37 9.34 -5.07
CA ILE A 342 -17.75 9.41 -5.56
C ILE A 342 -18.05 10.81 -6.12
N ASP A 343 -17.71 11.86 -5.41
CA ASP A 343 -17.91 13.23 -5.84
C ASP A 343 -17.15 13.56 -7.13
N MET A 344 -15.89 13.13 -7.22
CA MET A 344 -15.06 13.26 -8.43
C MET A 344 -15.68 12.59 -9.66
N ASN A 345 -16.51 11.57 -9.45
CA ASN A 345 -17.21 10.82 -10.49
C ASN A 345 -18.65 11.27 -10.74
N ASN A 346 -19.15 12.30 -10.07
CA ASN A 346 -20.56 12.71 -10.11
C ASN A 346 -21.54 11.58 -9.75
N LEU A 347 -21.17 10.69 -8.84
CA LEU A 347 -21.97 9.52 -8.43
C LEU A 347 -23.05 9.88 -7.39
N GLY A 348 -22.96 11.04 -6.76
CA GLY A 348 -23.99 11.58 -5.87
C GLY A 348 -24.13 10.83 -4.56
N GLY A 349 -23.13 10.92 -3.71
CA GLY A 349 -23.22 10.65 -2.28
C GLY A 349 -23.22 9.20 -1.83
N TYR A 350 -23.05 9.02 -0.55
CA TYR A 350 -22.87 7.80 0.21
C TYR A 350 -23.96 6.72 0.03
N ASN A 351 -25.17 7.09 -0.35
CA ASN A 351 -26.28 6.17 -0.60
C ASN A 351 -26.27 5.50 -1.97
N ALA A 352 -25.15 5.58 -2.70
CA ALA A 352 -24.99 4.83 -3.93
C ALA A 352 -24.90 3.33 -3.62
N ASN A 353 -25.92 2.59 -4.03
CA ASN A 353 -25.95 1.14 -3.86
C ASN A 353 -25.04 0.44 -4.89
N TYR A 354 -24.80 -0.84 -4.65
CA TYR A 354 -23.97 -1.72 -5.49
C TYR A 354 -24.29 -1.62 -6.99
N GLU A 355 -25.57 -1.57 -7.38
CA GLU A 355 -25.99 -1.51 -8.78
C GLU A 355 -25.58 -0.18 -9.44
N ARG A 356 -25.48 0.88 -8.68
CA ARG A 356 -25.02 2.18 -9.15
C ARG A 356 -23.52 2.17 -9.45
N PHE A 357 -22.71 1.59 -8.58
CA PHE A 357 -21.29 1.36 -8.86
C PHE A 357 -21.09 0.49 -10.10
N LYS A 358 -21.78 -0.65 -10.19
CA LYS A 358 -21.72 -1.54 -11.37
C LYS A 358 -22.10 -0.82 -12.65
N LYS A 359 -23.13 -0.02 -12.63
CA LYS A 359 -23.55 0.75 -13.79
C LYS A 359 -22.47 1.70 -14.26
N HIS A 360 -21.82 2.42 -13.34
CA HIS A 360 -20.75 3.35 -13.67
C HIS A 360 -19.47 2.66 -14.16
N ILE A 361 -19.10 1.52 -13.60
CA ILE A 361 -18.00 0.70 -14.10
C ILE A 361 -18.27 0.27 -15.55
N LYS A 362 -19.48 -0.26 -15.83
CA LYS A 362 -19.88 -0.70 -17.18
C LYS A 362 -20.00 0.43 -18.20
N GLU A 363 -20.38 1.63 -17.76
CA GLU A 363 -20.48 2.79 -18.63
C GLU A 363 -19.13 3.44 -18.91
N GLY A 364 -18.03 2.88 -18.38
CA GLY A 364 -16.67 3.42 -18.56
C GLY A 364 -16.53 4.84 -18.02
N LYS A 365 -17.38 5.24 -17.06
CA LYS A 365 -17.33 6.57 -16.47
C LYS A 365 -16.05 6.73 -15.67
N GLU A 366 -15.41 7.83 -15.92
CA GLU A 366 -14.06 8.12 -15.51
C GLU A 366 -13.92 8.43 -14.02
N GLY A 367 -12.76 8.09 -13.45
CA GLY A 367 -12.34 8.42 -12.11
C GLY A 367 -11.96 7.21 -11.28
N PHE A 368 -12.06 7.32 -9.97
CA PHE A 368 -11.67 6.26 -9.01
C PHE A 368 -12.80 5.24 -8.74
N THR A 369 -13.70 5.00 -9.70
CA THR A 369 -14.92 4.20 -9.48
C THR A 369 -14.60 2.77 -9.03
N LYS A 370 -13.63 2.08 -9.67
CA LYS A 370 -13.19 0.74 -9.27
C LYS A 370 -12.57 0.74 -7.87
N ALA A 371 -11.78 1.78 -7.55
CA ALA A 371 -11.14 1.93 -6.26
C ALA A 371 -12.16 2.26 -5.16
N ALA A 372 -13.10 3.17 -5.42
CA ALA A 372 -14.19 3.48 -4.48
C ALA A 372 -15.08 2.25 -4.23
N TYR A 373 -15.40 1.50 -5.29
CA TYR A 373 -16.16 0.26 -5.19
C TYR A 373 -15.46 -0.78 -4.33
N SER A 374 -14.17 -1.06 -4.58
CA SER A 374 -13.38 -2.00 -3.79
C SER A 374 -13.30 -1.56 -2.32
N ALA A 375 -12.97 -0.29 -2.08
CA ALA A 375 -12.88 0.29 -0.74
C ALA A 375 -14.21 0.16 0.03
N TYR A 376 -15.34 0.45 -0.60
CA TYR A 376 -16.67 0.29 -0.01
C TYR A 376 -16.99 -1.18 0.32
N ARG A 377 -16.67 -2.10 -0.60
CA ARG A 377 -17.02 -3.53 -0.48
C ARG A 377 -16.23 -4.22 0.62
N GLU A 378 -14.95 -3.97 0.72
CA GLU A 378 -14.07 -4.71 1.64
C GLU A 378 -13.66 -3.91 2.88
N ARG A 379 -13.72 -2.58 2.85
CA ARG A 379 -13.31 -1.72 3.97
C ARG A 379 -11.93 -2.07 4.53
N SER A 380 -11.00 -2.48 3.68
CA SER A 380 -9.67 -2.93 4.09
C SER A 380 -8.82 -1.75 4.57
N ILE A 381 -8.21 -1.92 5.73
CA ILE A 381 -7.26 -0.99 6.36
C ILE A 381 -6.01 -1.74 6.77
N GLY A 382 -4.91 -1.02 7.02
CA GLY A 382 -3.64 -1.61 7.41
C GLY A 382 -2.96 -0.82 8.52
N LEU A 383 -3.22 -1.19 9.78
CA LEU A 383 -2.42 -0.70 10.90
C LEU A 383 -1.13 -1.51 10.97
N GLY A 384 0.02 -0.86 10.74
CA GLY A 384 1.35 -1.45 10.78
C GLY A 384 2.14 -1.08 12.02
N ALA A 385 3.44 -1.33 11.95
CA ALA A 385 4.37 -1.01 13.03
C ALA A 385 5.71 -0.51 12.47
N MET A 386 6.38 0.33 13.24
CA MET A 386 7.77 0.75 13.10
C MET A 386 8.42 0.76 14.49
N GLY A 387 9.72 0.98 14.57
CA GLY A 387 10.41 1.09 15.86
C GLY A 387 10.71 -0.25 16.53
N PHE A 388 10.57 -1.39 15.82
CA PHE A 388 10.86 -2.71 16.41
C PHE A 388 12.32 -2.83 16.86
N HIS A 389 13.25 -2.50 15.96
CA HIS A 389 14.68 -2.55 16.29
C HIS A 389 15.06 -1.51 17.36
N SER A 390 14.48 -0.29 17.30
CA SER A 390 14.70 0.74 18.34
C SER A 390 14.29 0.26 19.73
N TYR A 391 13.12 -0.41 19.84
CA TYR A 391 12.71 -1.02 21.11
C TYR A 391 13.72 -2.06 21.61
N LEU A 392 14.17 -2.96 20.73
CA LEU A 392 15.14 -3.98 21.10
C LEU A 392 16.47 -3.36 21.57
N GLN A 393 16.95 -2.32 20.89
CA GLN A 393 18.17 -1.61 21.28
C GLN A 393 18.02 -0.91 22.65
N ALA A 394 16.90 -0.20 22.87
CA ALA A 394 16.63 0.46 24.14
C ALA A 394 16.60 -0.52 25.34
N HIS A 395 16.20 -1.77 25.09
CA HIS A 395 16.11 -2.83 26.10
C HIS A 395 17.33 -3.77 26.11
N ASN A 396 18.37 -3.51 25.33
CA ASN A 396 19.55 -4.35 25.18
C ASN A 396 19.21 -5.81 24.76
N ILE A 397 18.21 -5.96 23.90
CA ILE A 397 17.78 -7.26 23.36
C ILE A 397 18.44 -7.49 21.99
N PRO A 398 19.21 -8.57 21.79
CA PRO A 398 19.73 -8.91 20.46
C PRO A 398 18.58 -9.16 19.46
N PHE A 399 18.74 -8.64 18.23
CA PHE A 399 17.73 -8.77 17.19
C PHE A 399 17.41 -10.23 16.86
N GLU A 400 18.45 -11.07 16.79
CA GLU A 400 18.32 -12.50 16.61
C GLU A 400 18.31 -13.20 17.98
N GLY A 401 17.14 -13.59 18.45
CA GLY A 401 17.06 -14.26 19.74
C GLY A 401 15.65 -14.49 20.26
N ILE A 402 15.56 -15.34 21.28
CA ILE A 402 14.26 -15.74 21.86
C ILE A 402 13.52 -14.57 22.51
N TYR A 403 14.22 -13.59 23.04
CA TYR A 403 13.59 -12.41 23.64
C TYR A 403 12.99 -11.49 22.61
N ALA A 404 13.67 -11.28 21.45
CA ALA A 404 13.12 -10.54 20.33
C ALA A 404 11.88 -11.26 19.75
N THR A 405 11.95 -12.58 19.60
CA THR A 405 10.80 -13.41 19.19
C THR A 405 9.64 -13.27 20.20
N GLY A 406 9.94 -13.30 21.49
CA GLY A 406 8.94 -13.11 22.56
C GLY A 406 8.27 -11.74 22.50
N PHE A 407 9.04 -10.68 22.30
CA PHE A 407 8.52 -9.32 22.14
C PHE A 407 7.66 -9.20 20.87
N ASN A 408 8.12 -9.73 19.74
CA ASN A 408 7.36 -9.79 18.50
C ASN A 408 5.98 -10.41 18.72
N HIS A 409 5.91 -11.57 19.35
CA HIS A 409 4.64 -12.22 19.66
C HIS A 409 3.75 -11.40 20.60
N LYS A 410 4.34 -10.79 21.65
CA LYS A 410 3.61 -9.94 22.60
C LYS A 410 2.99 -8.75 21.90
N ALA A 411 3.79 -7.99 21.14
CA ALA A 411 3.37 -6.77 20.49
C ALA A 411 2.29 -7.02 19.42
N PHE A 412 2.52 -7.93 18.48
CA PHE A 412 1.57 -8.18 17.40
C PHE A 412 0.32 -8.94 17.85
N LYS A 413 0.39 -9.75 18.89
CA LYS A 413 -0.82 -10.32 19.52
C LYS A 413 -1.68 -9.23 20.14
N HIS A 414 -1.08 -8.26 20.84
CA HIS A 414 -1.78 -7.12 21.42
C HIS A 414 -2.46 -6.28 20.34
N ILE A 415 -1.71 -5.86 19.31
CA ILE A 415 -2.22 -5.06 18.19
C ILE A 415 -3.39 -5.80 17.50
N LYS A 416 -3.19 -7.06 17.12
CA LYS A 416 -4.21 -7.86 16.41
C LYS A 416 -5.49 -8.02 17.23
N SER A 417 -5.37 -8.38 18.51
CA SER A 417 -6.55 -8.59 19.36
C SER A 417 -7.33 -7.29 19.58
N SER A 418 -6.64 -6.17 19.78
CA SER A 418 -7.24 -4.84 19.95
C SER A 418 -7.88 -4.33 18.67
N ALA A 419 -7.23 -4.52 17.52
CA ALA A 419 -7.76 -4.15 16.20
C ALA A 419 -9.05 -4.94 15.87
N LEU A 420 -9.05 -6.25 16.11
CA LEU A 420 -10.26 -7.08 15.94
C LEU A 420 -11.42 -6.63 16.83
N LYS A 421 -11.12 -6.27 18.09
CA LYS A 421 -12.14 -5.71 19.00
C LYS A 421 -12.68 -4.39 18.48
N ALA A 422 -11.80 -3.48 18.05
CA ALA A 422 -12.20 -2.18 17.52
C ALA A 422 -13.08 -2.32 16.27
N SER A 423 -12.71 -3.16 15.31
CA SER A 423 -13.51 -3.40 14.11
C SER A 423 -14.89 -3.98 14.42
N LYS A 424 -15.00 -4.83 15.44
CA LYS A 424 -16.31 -5.34 15.93
C LYS A 424 -17.18 -4.24 16.54
N GLU A 425 -16.59 -3.34 17.32
CA GLU A 425 -17.34 -2.21 17.88
C GLU A 425 -17.82 -1.26 16.78
N ILE A 426 -16.97 -0.91 15.84
CA ILE A 426 -17.34 -0.06 14.69
C ILE A 426 -18.46 -0.72 13.87
N ALA A 427 -18.41 -2.05 13.67
CA ALA A 427 -19.44 -2.77 12.92
C ALA A 427 -20.84 -2.68 13.55
N LYS A 428 -20.95 -2.53 14.87
CA LYS A 428 -22.24 -2.37 15.56
C LYS A 428 -22.95 -1.07 15.16
N ASP A 429 -22.18 -0.01 14.97
CA ASP A 429 -22.71 1.32 14.69
C ASP A 429 -22.80 1.59 13.17
N ARG A 430 -21.83 1.09 12.39
CA ARG A 430 -21.66 1.42 10.96
C ARG A 430 -21.97 0.24 10.01
N GLY A 431 -22.26 -0.93 10.53
CA GLY A 431 -22.44 -2.17 9.75
C GLY A 431 -21.14 -2.84 9.37
N GLU A 432 -21.27 -4.06 8.88
CA GLU A 432 -20.17 -4.92 8.39
C GLU A 432 -19.75 -4.52 6.99
N ALA A 433 -18.49 -4.83 6.60
CA ALA A 433 -18.10 -4.73 5.21
C ALA A 433 -18.92 -5.72 4.36
N PRO A 434 -19.46 -5.28 3.19
CA PRO A 434 -20.32 -6.15 2.36
C PRO A 434 -19.68 -7.47 1.93
N ASP A 435 -18.36 -7.51 1.72
CA ASP A 435 -17.65 -8.71 1.29
C ASP A 435 -17.46 -9.76 2.38
N ILE A 436 -17.67 -9.39 3.63
CA ILE A 436 -17.55 -10.26 4.79
C ILE A 436 -18.83 -10.26 5.65
N SER A 437 -19.96 -10.02 5.03
CA SER A 437 -21.27 -10.01 5.72
C SER A 437 -21.47 -11.29 6.54
N GLY A 438 -21.91 -11.14 7.80
CA GLY A 438 -22.03 -12.20 8.78
C GLY A 438 -20.77 -12.46 9.62
N SER A 439 -19.68 -11.69 9.41
CA SER A 439 -18.42 -11.82 10.16
C SER A 439 -18.40 -11.06 11.49
N THR A 440 -19.33 -10.15 11.70
CA THR A 440 -19.35 -9.15 12.80
C THR A 440 -18.21 -8.13 12.74
N LEU A 441 -17.51 -7.99 11.61
CA LEU A 441 -16.40 -7.08 11.43
C LEU A 441 -16.75 -5.95 10.46
N ARG A 442 -16.27 -4.73 10.77
CA ARG A 442 -16.35 -3.57 9.87
C ARG A 442 -15.38 -3.69 8.69
N ASN A 443 -14.22 -4.28 8.91
CA ASN A 443 -13.09 -4.25 7.97
C ASN A 443 -12.69 -5.69 7.62
N ALA A 444 -12.53 -6.01 6.33
CA ALA A 444 -12.11 -7.33 5.88
C ALA A 444 -10.64 -7.61 6.24
N HIS A 445 -9.79 -6.58 6.19
CA HIS A 445 -8.38 -6.63 6.59
C HIS A 445 -8.09 -5.48 7.56
N LEU A 446 -7.18 -5.70 8.51
CA LEU A 446 -6.93 -4.76 9.60
C LEU A 446 -5.46 -4.34 9.74
N LEU A 447 -4.54 -5.20 9.35
CA LEU A 447 -3.12 -5.03 9.64
C LEU A 447 -2.28 -5.16 8.37
N ALA A 448 -1.25 -4.31 8.26
CA ALA A 448 -0.22 -4.41 7.24
C ALA A 448 1.04 -3.70 7.74
N VAL A 449 2.19 -4.32 7.56
CA VAL A 449 3.49 -3.74 7.97
C VAL A 449 4.12 -3.07 6.76
N ALA A 450 3.98 -1.74 6.70
CA ALA A 450 4.54 -0.92 5.63
C ALA A 450 6.05 -0.63 5.85
N PRO A 451 6.80 -0.23 4.82
CA PRO A 451 8.24 0.09 4.95
C PRO A 451 8.54 1.25 5.91
N ASN A 452 7.66 2.25 6.00
CA ASN A 452 7.75 3.40 6.92
C ASN A 452 9.02 4.28 6.80
N ALA A 453 9.69 4.33 5.66
CA ALA A 453 10.92 5.09 5.49
C ALA A 453 10.79 6.56 5.95
N SER A 454 9.82 7.31 5.38
CA SER A 454 9.58 8.71 5.77
C SER A 454 8.89 8.84 7.14
N SER A 455 7.94 7.93 7.45
CA SER A 455 7.19 7.99 8.72
C SER A 455 8.09 7.78 9.94
N SER A 456 9.11 6.91 9.85
CA SER A 456 10.07 6.68 10.93
C SER A 456 10.94 7.91 11.19
N ILE A 457 11.36 8.61 10.16
CA ILE A 457 12.12 9.88 10.28
C ILE A 457 11.31 10.90 11.06
N ILE A 458 10.08 11.17 10.63
CA ILE A 458 9.21 12.18 11.26
C ILE A 458 8.62 11.73 12.60
N CYS A 459 8.80 10.47 12.97
CA CYS A 459 8.44 9.90 14.27
C CYS A 459 9.64 9.78 15.21
N GLY A 460 10.47 10.82 15.26
CA GLY A 460 11.63 10.90 16.15
C GLY A 460 12.86 10.10 15.69
N GLY A 461 12.94 9.72 14.42
CA GLY A 461 14.08 8.96 13.90
C GLY A 461 14.12 7.50 14.38
N THR A 462 12.97 6.91 14.69
CA THR A 462 12.87 5.50 15.10
C THR A 462 13.22 4.55 13.95
N SER A 463 13.45 3.26 14.23
CA SER A 463 13.73 2.29 13.16
C SER A 463 12.53 2.09 12.23
N PRO A 464 12.76 2.00 10.89
CA PRO A 464 11.68 1.76 9.95
C PRO A 464 11.14 0.33 10.11
N SER A 465 9.83 0.16 10.02
CA SER A 465 9.16 -1.14 10.05
C SER A 465 9.66 -2.06 11.19
N ILE A 466 10.03 -3.31 10.86
CA ILE A 466 10.54 -4.33 11.79
C ILE A 466 12.02 -4.66 11.58
N GLU A 467 12.62 -4.16 10.51
CA GLU A 467 14.01 -4.39 10.16
C GLU A 467 15.00 -3.59 11.04
N PRO A 468 16.25 -4.00 11.11
CA PRO A 468 17.31 -3.22 11.73
C PRO A 468 17.50 -1.87 11.03
N ILE A 469 17.90 -0.85 11.79
CA ILE A 469 18.32 0.44 11.23
C ILE A 469 19.49 0.22 10.29
N SER A 470 19.39 0.73 9.07
CA SER A 470 20.46 0.69 8.07
C SER A 470 21.69 1.47 8.59
N CYS A 471 22.89 0.98 8.30
CA CYS A 471 24.12 1.70 8.65
C CYS A 471 24.16 3.02 7.87
N LEU A 472 24.57 4.11 8.53
CA LEU A 472 24.74 5.46 7.95
C LEU A 472 25.61 5.51 6.68
N LEU A 473 26.47 4.50 6.46
CA LEU A 473 27.25 4.36 5.24
C LEU A 473 26.43 3.87 4.02
N TYR A 474 25.22 3.39 4.25
CA TYR A 474 24.29 2.90 3.21
C TYR A 474 22.98 3.70 3.18
N THR A 475 22.87 4.81 3.93
CA THR A 475 21.71 5.72 3.89
C THR A 475 21.78 6.75 2.77
N SER A 476 22.67 6.59 1.79
CA SER A 476 22.41 7.12 0.46
C SER A 476 21.43 6.16 -0.21
N ASP A 477 20.25 6.21 0.19
CA ASP A 477 19.03 6.24 -0.58
C ASP A 477 18.92 5.35 -1.82
N ALA A 478 18.78 4.05 -1.63
CA ALA A 478 18.15 3.26 -2.70
C ALA A 478 16.63 3.55 -2.84
N ALA A 479 15.99 4.12 -1.83
CA ALA A 479 14.56 4.47 -1.91
C ALA A 479 14.29 5.97 -2.13
N ASP A 480 15.25 6.85 -1.80
CA ASP A 480 15.17 8.30 -1.99
C ASP A 480 16.10 8.81 -3.11
N ASP A 481 17.16 8.10 -3.50
CA ASP A 481 18.03 8.45 -4.62
C ASP A 481 17.37 8.24 -6.00
N GLU A 482 16.29 7.48 -6.09
CA GLU A 482 15.42 7.53 -7.28
C GLU A 482 14.64 8.86 -7.38
N THR A 483 14.82 9.78 -6.43
CA THR A 483 14.22 11.13 -6.48
C THR A 483 15.17 12.25 -6.88
N SER A 484 16.46 11.96 -7.15
CA SER A 484 17.45 12.96 -7.56
C SER A 484 18.27 12.52 -8.78
N GLY A 485 17.61 12.25 -9.89
CA GLY A 485 18.22 12.10 -11.21
C GLY A 485 17.36 12.79 -12.24
#